data_aeacdb2db84a2c9e7cb65691a668b7ab
#
_entry.id   aeacdb2db84a2c9e7cb65691a668b7ab
#
_cell.length_a   1.000
_cell.length_b   1.000
_cell.length_c   1.000
_cell.angle_alpha   90.00
_cell.angle_beta   90.00
_cell.angle_gamma   90.00
#
_symmetry.space_group_name_H-M   'P 1'
#
loop_
_entity.id
_entity.type
_entity.pdbx_description
1 polymer ?
#
loop_
_entity_poly.entity_id
_entity_poly.type
_entity_poly.pdbx_seq_one_letter_code
_entity_poly.pdbx_strand_id
1 'polypeptide(L)'
;MQDLSVALSDGDVSPGEGYLEETPVLRPHAGTQPDLFLRWNRIPFSAKALDVVVHLHGFSQQGGEMPLAEKVERSGLDLSGRARPTLAMLPRGNWIRHYYYDFPALLSGGIDQLVDYGVSQFSRALASHAFAVDRFIIAAHSGGGMPAVDIISDASRPPDELYVFDGLYGRDPASGNPFRGLEVIEGWLGDRLRRGPRREGALRVIYIEQQTGPFSRKVRELIARHLASAEPSRATGLARRYRVEISGVQHSQIARRCMPELLAAPDAQCNWLA
;
A
#
# COMPACT_ATOMS: atom_id res chain seq x y z
N MET A 1 -17.30 -20.61 -3.96
CA MET A 1 -16.92 -19.55 -2.99
C MET A 1 -16.08 -20.26 -1.94
N GLN A 2 -14.76 -20.07 -1.97
CA GLN A 2 -13.92 -20.56 -0.87
C GLN A 2 -14.16 -19.64 0.32
N ASP A 3 -14.67 -20.19 1.41
CA ASP A 3 -14.80 -19.45 2.65
C ASP A 3 -13.41 -19.24 3.26
N LEU A 4 -13.12 -18.02 3.67
CA LEU A 4 -11.89 -17.73 4.43
C LEU A 4 -11.91 -18.58 5.71
N SER A 5 -10.89 -19.41 5.90
CA SER A 5 -10.72 -20.17 7.13
C SER A 5 -9.92 -19.35 8.13
N VAL A 6 -10.59 -18.82 9.14
CA VAL A 6 -9.97 -18.01 10.20
C VAL A 6 -9.94 -18.83 11.49
N ALA A 7 -8.75 -19.09 12.01
CA ALA A 7 -8.56 -19.85 13.24
C ALA A 7 -8.56 -18.94 14.46
N LEU A 8 -9.13 -19.41 15.56
CA LEU A 8 -9.08 -18.79 16.89
C LEU A 8 -8.11 -19.57 17.78
N SER A 9 -7.31 -18.85 18.57
CA SER A 9 -6.43 -19.41 19.59
C SER A 9 -6.47 -18.51 20.83
N ASP A 10 -6.73 -19.10 22.00
CA ASP A 10 -6.79 -18.37 23.28
C ASP A 10 -7.75 -17.16 23.27
N GLY A 11 -8.81 -17.22 22.50
CA GLY A 11 -9.79 -16.13 22.36
C GLY A 11 -9.36 -15.01 21.40
N ASP A 12 -8.21 -15.11 20.75
CA ASP A 12 -7.76 -14.17 19.71
C ASP A 12 -7.83 -14.82 18.32
N VAL A 13 -7.87 -13.99 17.28
CA VAL A 13 -7.71 -14.44 15.91
C VAL A 13 -6.22 -14.73 15.68
N SER A 14 -5.92 -15.97 15.29
CA SER A 14 -4.56 -16.37 14.93
C SER A 14 -4.13 -15.72 13.61
N PRO A 15 -2.83 -15.39 13.45
CA PRO A 15 -2.31 -14.94 12.17
C PRO A 15 -2.64 -15.94 11.06
N GLY A 16 -2.97 -15.42 9.88
CA GLY A 16 -3.34 -16.26 8.75
C GLY A 16 -3.43 -15.51 7.43
N GLU A 17 -3.78 -16.25 6.41
CA GLU A 17 -3.97 -15.74 5.06
C GLU A 17 -5.01 -16.55 4.30
N GLY A 18 -5.53 -15.98 3.22
CA GLY A 18 -6.47 -16.64 2.34
C GLY A 18 -6.68 -15.90 1.03
N TYR A 19 -7.39 -16.54 0.12
CA TYR A 19 -7.68 -16.02 -1.20
C TYR A 19 -9.17 -15.91 -1.42
N LEU A 20 -9.59 -14.87 -2.13
CA LEU A 20 -10.94 -14.71 -2.66
C LEU A 20 -10.87 -14.81 -4.19
N GLU A 21 -11.81 -15.58 -4.78
CA GLU A 21 -11.76 -15.88 -6.21
C GLU A 21 -12.48 -14.84 -7.06
N GLU A 22 -13.61 -14.32 -6.58
CA GLU A 22 -14.47 -13.41 -7.34
C GLU A 22 -14.78 -12.15 -6.51
N THR A 23 -13.87 -11.21 -6.53
CA THR A 23 -14.06 -9.92 -5.86
C THR A 23 -14.88 -8.99 -6.76
N PRO A 24 -16.11 -8.60 -6.37
CA PRO A 24 -17.00 -7.83 -7.25
C PRO A 24 -16.40 -6.57 -7.83
N VAL A 25 -15.65 -5.81 -7.03
CA VAL A 25 -14.98 -4.58 -7.47
C VAL A 25 -13.88 -4.84 -8.49
N LEU A 26 -13.24 -6.03 -8.47
CA LEU A 26 -12.16 -6.40 -9.36
C LEU A 26 -12.63 -7.08 -10.66
N ARG A 27 -13.93 -7.31 -10.85
CA ARG A 27 -14.47 -7.91 -12.08
C ARG A 27 -14.02 -7.25 -13.39
N PRO A 28 -13.83 -5.91 -13.46
CA PRO A 28 -13.26 -5.27 -14.64
C PRO A 28 -11.79 -5.64 -14.91
N HIS A 29 -11.07 -6.20 -13.92
CA HIS A 29 -9.72 -6.68 -14.11
C HIS A 29 -9.76 -8.09 -14.69
N ALA A 30 -9.42 -8.24 -15.95
CA ALA A 30 -9.26 -9.57 -16.52
C ALA A 30 -8.07 -10.28 -15.88
N GLY A 31 -8.16 -11.59 -15.71
CA GLY A 31 -7.08 -12.38 -15.15
C GLY A 31 -7.52 -13.75 -14.66
N THR A 32 -6.55 -14.54 -14.25
CA THR A 32 -6.81 -15.82 -13.60
C THR A 32 -7.23 -15.58 -12.15
N GLN A 33 -8.06 -16.46 -11.63
CA GLN A 33 -8.43 -16.46 -10.22
C GLN A 33 -7.39 -17.24 -9.41
N PRO A 34 -7.25 -16.95 -8.10
CA PRO A 34 -7.96 -15.92 -7.32
C PRO A 34 -7.56 -14.50 -7.69
N ASP A 35 -8.42 -13.51 -7.37
CA ASP A 35 -8.20 -12.10 -7.70
C ASP A 35 -7.86 -11.20 -6.50
N LEU A 36 -8.06 -11.69 -5.28
CA LEU A 36 -7.72 -10.97 -4.06
C LEU A 36 -7.07 -11.90 -3.03
N PHE A 37 -5.90 -11.51 -2.56
CA PHE A 37 -5.24 -12.13 -1.40
C PHE A 37 -5.47 -11.30 -0.15
N LEU A 38 -5.74 -11.98 0.98
CA LEU A 38 -5.86 -11.42 2.31
C LEU A 38 -4.82 -12.03 3.24
N ARG A 39 -4.23 -11.21 4.11
CA ARG A 39 -3.34 -11.64 5.20
C ARG A 39 -3.63 -10.83 6.44
N TRP A 40 -3.62 -11.46 7.60
CA TRP A 40 -3.82 -10.79 8.88
C TRP A 40 -2.82 -11.26 9.92
N ASN A 41 -2.49 -10.36 10.85
CA ASN A 41 -1.70 -10.71 12.02
C ASN A 41 -2.61 -11.18 13.16
N ARG A 42 -2.04 -11.38 14.35
CA ARG A 42 -2.84 -11.67 15.55
C ARG A 42 -3.76 -10.51 15.86
N ILE A 43 -5.07 -10.78 16.01
CA ILE A 43 -6.08 -9.79 16.29
C ILE A 43 -6.78 -10.16 17.59
N PRO A 44 -6.67 -9.33 18.65
CA PRO A 44 -7.42 -9.52 19.87
C PRO A 44 -8.93 -9.56 19.56
N PHE A 45 -9.66 -10.52 20.13
CA PHE A 45 -11.10 -10.63 19.90
C PHE A 45 -11.87 -9.39 20.40
N SER A 46 -11.29 -8.66 21.34
CA SER A 46 -11.81 -7.37 21.81
C SER A 46 -11.60 -6.20 20.84
N ALA A 47 -10.78 -6.38 19.80
CA ALA A 47 -10.52 -5.32 18.83
C ALA A 47 -11.81 -4.91 18.10
N LYS A 48 -12.05 -3.62 17.96
CA LYS A 48 -13.20 -3.04 17.24
C LYS A 48 -12.79 -2.42 15.91
N ALA A 49 -11.48 -2.27 15.68
CA ALA A 49 -10.97 -1.65 14.47
C ALA A 49 -9.69 -2.36 14.01
N LEU A 50 -9.43 -2.27 12.71
CA LEU A 50 -8.25 -2.81 12.03
C LEU A 50 -7.53 -1.68 11.30
N ASP A 51 -6.21 -1.76 11.26
CA ASP A 51 -5.47 -1.12 10.19
C ASP A 51 -5.65 -1.94 8.91
N VAL A 52 -5.84 -1.27 7.78
CA VAL A 52 -5.96 -1.93 6.48
C VAL A 52 -4.80 -1.52 5.60
N VAL A 53 -4.11 -2.50 5.03
CA VAL A 53 -3.04 -2.31 4.06
C VAL A 53 -3.51 -2.81 2.70
N VAL A 54 -3.47 -1.98 1.67
CA VAL A 54 -3.65 -2.42 0.28
C VAL A 54 -2.32 -2.33 -0.44
N HIS A 55 -1.82 -3.46 -0.95
CA HIS A 55 -0.58 -3.52 -1.70
C HIS A 55 -0.84 -3.64 -3.20
N LEU A 56 -0.37 -2.66 -3.96
CA LEU A 56 -0.43 -2.65 -5.42
C LEU A 56 0.89 -3.21 -5.98
N HIS A 57 0.80 -4.40 -6.57
CA HIS A 57 1.96 -5.10 -7.10
C HIS A 57 2.51 -4.48 -8.39
N GLY A 58 3.75 -4.79 -8.72
CA GLY A 58 4.40 -4.35 -9.95
C GLY A 58 4.16 -5.26 -11.16
N PHE A 59 4.82 -4.90 -12.25
CA PHE A 59 4.81 -5.62 -13.53
C PHE A 59 5.32 -7.06 -13.40
N SER A 60 4.90 -7.91 -14.33
CA SER A 60 5.41 -9.25 -14.53
C SER A 60 5.70 -9.50 -16.00
N GLN A 61 6.86 -10.05 -16.30
CA GLN A 61 7.24 -10.41 -17.68
C GLN A 61 6.36 -11.52 -18.27
N GLN A 62 5.72 -12.32 -17.42
CA GLN A 62 4.80 -13.38 -17.83
C GLN A 62 3.39 -12.89 -18.14
N GLY A 63 3.18 -11.57 -18.11
CA GLY A 63 1.85 -10.98 -18.32
C GLY A 63 0.86 -11.33 -17.22
N GLY A 64 -0.42 -11.43 -17.58
CA GLY A 64 -1.49 -11.72 -16.65
C GLY A 64 -1.59 -13.16 -16.16
N GLU A 65 -0.78 -14.04 -16.72
CA GLU A 65 -0.77 -15.45 -16.34
C GLU A 65 0.00 -15.72 -15.05
N MET A 66 0.76 -14.74 -14.54
CA MET A 66 1.46 -14.93 -13.27
C MET A 66 0.45 -15.17 -12.14
N PRO A 67 0.54 -16.30 -11.43
CA PRO A 67 -0.33 -16.57 -10.29
C PRO A 67 -0.25 -15.46 -9.24
N LEU A 68 -1.39 -15.14 -8.59
CA LEU A 68 -1.40 -14.14 -7.53
C LEU A 68 -0.45 -14.50 -6.38
N ALA A 69 -0.28 -15.80 -6.09
CA ALA A 69 0.66 -16.30 -5.10
C ALA A 69 2.11 -15.83 -5.34
N GLU A 70 2.57 -15.79 -6.60
CA GLU A 70 3.90 -15.25 -6.91
C GLU A 70 4.01 -13.75 -6.64
N LYS A 71 2.93 -12.99 -6.86
CA LYS A 71 2.87 -11.57 -6.50
C LYS A 71 2.96 -11.39 -4.99
N VAL A 72 2.27 -12.24 -4.24
CA VAL A 72 2.31 -12.25 -2.77
C VAL A 72 3.71 -12.55 -2.27
N GLU A 73 4.38 -13.58 -2.79
CA GLU A 73 5.74 -13.94 -2.40
C GLU A 73 6.74 -12.81 -2.62
N ARG A 74 6.60 -12.08 -3.73
CA ARG A 74 7.48 -10.96 -4.08
C ARG A 74 7.15 -9.65 -3.38
N SER A 75 5.96 -9.53 -2.79
CA SER A 75 5.47 -8.28 -2.21
C SER A 75 6.20 -7.85 -0.96
N GLY A 76 6.69 -8.80 -0.14
CA GLY A 76 7.14 -8.50 1.21
C GLY A 76 6.01 -8.16 2.17
N LEU A 77 4.78 -8.55 1.86
CA LEU A 77 3.60 -8.31 2.69
C LEU A 77 3.63 -9.22 3.92
N ASP A 78 4.53 -8.92 4.86
CA ASP A 78 4.70 -9.61 6.12
C ASP A 78 4.21 -8.71 7.28
N LEU A 79 3.30 -9.24 8.07
CA LEU A 79 2.69 -8.56 9.21
C LEU A 79 3.24 -9.04 10.56
N SER A 80 4.21 -9.94 10.58
CA SER A 80 4.72 -10.56 11.81
C SER A 80 5.30 -9.56 12.82
N GLY A 81 5.91 -8.47 12.32
CA GLY A 81 6.45 -7.39 13.14
C GLY A 81 5.42 -6.31 13.54
N ARG A 82 4.19 -6.40 13.03
CA ARG A 82 3.18 -5.35 13.26
C ARG A 82 2.39 -5.60 14.53
N ALA A 83 2.48 -4.65 15.47
CA ALA A 83 1.81 -4.76 16.78
C ALA A 83 0.30 -4.46 16.72
N ARG A 84 -0.16 -3.67 15.73
CA ARG A 84 -1.56 -3.28 15.61
C ARG A 84 -2.37 -4.33 14.85
N PRO A 85 -3.63 -4.60 15.24
CA PRO A 85 -4.54 -5.44 14.49
C PRO A 85 -4.61 -4.98 13.03
N THR A 86 -4.23 -5.84 12.09
CA THR A 86 -4.07 -5.44 10.69
C THR A 86 -4.58 -6.52 9.74
N LEU A 87 -5.33 -6.07 8.73
CA LEU A 87 -5.73 -6.84 7.57
C LEU A 87 -5.04 -6.26 6.33
N ALA A 88 -4.24 -7.07 5.65
CA ALA A 88 -3.60 -6.69 4.41
C ALA A 88 -4.30 -7.34 3.21
N MET A 89 -4.37 -6.61 2.12
CA MET A 89 -5.01 -6.97 0.87
C MET A 89 -4.04 -6.80 -0.29
N LEU A 90 -3.96 -7.78 -1.16
CA LEU A 90 -3.22 -7.67 -2.42
C LEU A 90 -4.18 -8.03 -3.56
N PRO A 91 -4.77 -7.02 -4.22
CA PRO A 91 -5.62 -7.23 -5.38
C PRO A 91 -4.79 -7.56 -6.60
N ARG A 92 -5.33 -8.38 -7.49
CA ARG A 92 -4.81 -8.57 -8.82
C ARG A 92 -5.05 -7.31 -9.65
N GLY A 93 -4.00 -6.80 -10.28
CA GLY A 93 -4.13 -5.72 -11.25
C GLY A 93 -4.66 -6.19 -12.59
N ASN A 94 -5.10 -5.25 -13.42
CA ASN A 94 -5.52 -5.50 -14.79
C ASN A 94 -4.31 -5.90 -15.65
N TRP A 95 -4.39 -7.02 -16.37
CA TRP A 95 -3.29 -7.59 -17.13
C TRP A 95 -3.47 -7.53 -18.66
N ILE A 96 -4.62 -7.13 -19.15
CA ILE A 96 -4.96 -7.12 -20.59
C ILE A 96 -4.00 -6.24 -21.40
N ARG A 97 -3.40 -5.23 -20.78
CA ARG A 97 -2.45 -4.33 -21.43
C ARG A 97 -1.02 -4.69 -21.03
N HIS A 98 -0.32 -5.33 -21.92
CA HIS A 98 1.01 -5.95 -21.75
C HIS A 98 2.14 -5.11 -21.13
N TYR A 99 1.93 -3.84 -20.84
CA TYR A 99 3.03 -2.94 -20.45
C TYR A 99 2.85 -2.19 -19.13
N TYR A 100 1.64 -2.12 -18.57
CA TYR A 100 1.38 -1.42 -17.33
C TYR A 100 0.33 -2.19 -16.52
N TYR A 101 0.64 -2.46 -15.25
CA TYR A 101 -0.40 -2.87 -14.33
C TYR A 101 -1.20 -1.64 -13.96
N ASP A 102 -2.36 -1.54 -14.56
CA ASP A 102 -3.39 -0.60 -14.16
C ASP A 102 -4.26 -1.23 -13.09
N PHE A 103 -4.76 -0.40 -12.23
CA PHE A 103 -5.80 -0.79 -11.28
C PHE A 103 -7.06 0.05 -11.51
N PRO A 104 -7.63 0.08 -12.74
CA PRO A 104 -8.73 0.98 -13.07
C PRO A 104 -9.98 0.72 -12.23
N ALA A 105 -10.20 -0.51 -11.77
CA ALA A 105 -11.30 -0.85 -10.89
C ALA A 105 -11.18 -0.24 -9.50
N LEU A 106 -10.00 0.25 -9.10
CA LEU A 106 -9.78 0.89 -7.82
C LEU A 106 -9.94 2.41 -7.85
N LEU A 107 -10.15 2.99 -9.04
CA LEU A 107 -10.50 4.40 -9.21
C LEU A 107 -11.98 4.63 -8.93
N SER A 108 -12.39 5.90 -8.89
CA SER A 108 -13.79 6.33 -8.71
C SER A 108 -14.49 5.67 -7.50
N GLY A 109 -13.78 5.62 -6.38
CA GLY A 109 -14.27 5.00 -5.15
C GLY A 109 -14.11 3.48 -5.08
N GLY A 110 -13.51 2.85 -6.11
CA GLY A 110 -13.30 1.41 -6.13
C GLY A 110 -12.36 0.93 -5.03
N ILE A 111 -11.39 1.75 -4.63
CA ILE A 111 -10.50 1.41 -3.50
C ILE A 111 -11.26 1.33 -2.18
N ASP A 112 -12.19 2.25 -1.95
CA ASP A 112 -13.05 2.24 -0.75
C ASP A 112 -13.93 0.98 -0.75
N GLN A 113 -14.50 0.62 -1.92
CA GLN A 113 -15.30 -0.60 -2.09
C GLN A 113 -14.46 -1.87 -1.85
N LEU A 114 -13.20 -1.90 -2.31
CA LEU A 114 -12.30 -3.03 -2.07
C LEU A 114 -12.03 -3.20 -0.57
N VAL A 115 -11.71 -2.11 0.12
CA VAL A 115 -11.45 -2.11 1.56
C VAL A 115 -12.69 -2.60 2.33
N ASP A 116 -13.85 -2.03 2.04
CA ASP A 116 -15.10 -2.40 2.70
C ASP A 116 -15.47 -3.87 2.41
N TYR A 117 -15.27 -4.34 1.18
CA TYR A 117 -15.49 -5.73 0.81
C TYR A 117 -14.55 -6.68 1.56
N GLY A 118 -13.24 -6.43 1.55
CA GLY A 118 -12.27 -7.28 2.21
C GLY A 118 -12.49 -7.36 3.73
N VAL A 119 -12.75 -6.22 4.38
CA VAL A 119 -13.09 -6.17 5.81
C VAL A 119 -14.39 -6.93 6.09
N SER A 120 -15.40 -6.80 5.22
CA SER A 120 -16.66 -7.52 5.36
C SER A 120 -16.47 -9.04 5.22
N GLN A 121 -15.68 -9.52 4.25
CA GLN A 121 -15.40 -10.96 4.09
C GLN A 121 -14.65 -11.52 5.29
N PHE A 122 -13.65 -10.79 5.78
CA PHE A 122 -12.92 -11.17 6.99
C PHE A 122 -13.84 -11.22 8.23
N SER A 123 -14.70 -10.21 8.40
CA SER A 123 -15.69 -10.16 9.49
C SER A 123 -16.67 -11.34 9.45
N ARG A 124 -17.14 -11.72 8.25
CA ARG A 124 -18.03 -12.88 8.07
C ARG A 124 -17.36 -14.18 8.47
N ALA A 125 -16.09 -14.37 8.13
CA ALA A 125 -15.32 -15.55 8.52
C ALA A 125 -15.17 -15.69 10.04
N LEU A 126 -15.34 -14.58 10.79
CA LEU A 126 -15.33 -14.54 12.25
C LEU A 126 -16.75 -14.54 12.87
N ALA A 127 -17.75 -15.05 12.16
CA ALA A 127 -19.11 -15.20 12.65
C ALA A 127 -19.72 -13.93 13.29
N SER A 128 -19.73 -12.83 12.53
CA SER A 128 -20.40 -11.55 12.87
C SER A 128 -19.60 -10.49 13.65
N HIS A 129 -18.30 -10.60 13.76
CA HIS A 129 -17.51 -9.55 14.35
C HIS A 129 -17.29 -8.40 13.34
N ALA A 130 -17.92 -7.23 13.55
CA ALA A 130 -17.74 -6.09 12.67
C ALA A 130 -16.52 -5.25 13.09
N PHE A 131 -15.64 -4.96 12.14
CA PHE A 131 -14.49 -4.09 12.36
C PHE A 131 -14.67 -2.76 11.65
N ALA A 132 -14.28 -1.67 12.33
CA ALA A 132 -14.03 -0.38 11.68
C ALA A 132 -12.61 -0.34 11.10
N VAL A 133 -12.37 0.51 10.12
CA VAL A 133 -11.01 0.81 9.64
C VAL A 133 -10.44 1.96 10.47
N ASP A 134 -9.34 1.73 11.20
CA ASP A 134 -8.65 2.76 11.99
C ASP A 134 -7.62 3.51 11.13
N ARG A 135 -6.71 2.78 10.49
CA ARG A 135 -5.76 3.35 9.53
C ARG A 135 -5.89 2.67 8.18
N PHE A 136 -5.79 3.46 7.14
CA PHE A 136 -5.70 2.99 5.77
C PHE A 136 -4.31 3.26 5.20
N ILE A 137 -3.64 2.22 4.69
CA ILE A 137 -2.27 2.24 4.21
C ILE A 137 -2.26 1.75 2.76
N ILE A 138 -1.65 2.50 1.87
CA ILE A 138 -1.34 2.02 0.52
C ILE A 138 0.16 1.76 0.43
N ALA A 139 0.51 0.54 0.03
CA ALA A 139 1.86 0.15 -0.33
C ALA A 139 1.91 -0.19 -1.82
N ALA A 140 2.91 0.27 -2.55
CA ALA A 140 2.98 0.06 -3.99
C ALA A 140 4.40 -0.26 -4.44
N HIS A 141 4.55 -1.22 -5.34
CA HIS A 141 5.85 -1.57 -5.91
C HIS A 141 5.85 -1.39 -7.44
N SER A 142 6.93 -0.81 -7.97
CA SER A 142 7.16 -0.75 -9.41
C SER A 142 5.96 -0.15 -10.16
N GLY A 143 5.40 -0.85 -11.14
CA GLY A 143 4.23 -0.43 -11.91
C GLY A 143 2.97 -0.10 -11.07
N GLY A 144 2.89 -0.53 -9.82
CA GLY A 144 1.81 -0.15 -8.89
C GLY A 144 1.91 1.26 -8.33
N GLY A 145 3.07 1.93 -8.45
CA GLY A 145 3.30 3.23 -7.83
C GLY A 145 2.45 4.36 -8.41
N MET A 146 2.36 4.47 -9.73
CA MET A 146 1.52 5.51 -10.36
C MET A 146 0.02 5.27 -10.15
N PRO A 147 -0.50 4.03 -10.28
CA PRO A 147 -1.85 3.73 -9.83
C PRO A 147 -2.14 4.13 -8.38
N ALA A 148 -1.19 3.96 -7.45
CA ALA A 148 -1.36 4.44 -6.08
C ALA A 148 -1.58 5.95 -6.00
N VAL A 149 -0.85 6.73 -6.79
CA VAL A 149 -1.03 8.20 -6.87
C VAL A 149 -2.40 8.56 -7.45
N ASP A 150 -2.82 7.87 -8.51
CA ASP A 150 -4.14 8.08 -9.12
C ASP A 150 -5.28 7.74 -8.13
N ILE A 151 -5.15 6.65 -7.37
CA ILE A 151 -6.11 6.25 -6.34
C ILE A 151 -6.20 7.30 -5.22
N ILE A 152 -5.07 7.87 -4.78
CA ILE A 152 -5.07 8.91 -3.74
C ILE A 152 -5.87 10.13 -4.16
N SER A 153 -5.82 10.52 -5.44
CA SER A 153 -6.58 11.66 -5.94
C SER A 153 -8.09 11.44 -5.96
N ASP A 154 -8.52 10.18 -5.96
CA ASP A 154 -9.89 9.77 -6.27
C ASP A 154 -10.59 9.06 -5.09
N ALA A 155 -9.82 8.68 -4.06
CA ALA A 155 -10.35 7.99 -2.89
C ALA A 155 -11.17 8.94 -2.00
N SER A 156 -12.37 8.52 -1.59
CA SER A 156 -13.16 9.26 -0.59
C SER A 156 -12.54 9.19 0.81
N ARG A 157 -11.77 8.13 1.06
CA ARG A 157 -10.93 7.94 2.25
C ARG A 157 -9.46 7.92 1.83
N PRO A 158 -8.78 9.07 1.70
CA PRO A 158 -7.37 9.09 1.38
C PRO A 158 -6.53 8.32 2.40
N PRO A 159 -5.50 7.56 1.99
CA PRO A 159 -4.71 6.74 2.89
C PRO A 159 -4.03 7.58 3.96
N ASP A 160 -3.85 7.01 5.15
CA ASP A 160 -3.07 7.62 6.22
C ASP A 160 -1.57 7.50 5.97
N GLU A 161 -1.16 6.41 5.32
CA GLU A 161 0.24 6.13 5.02
C GLU A 161 0.39 5.68 3.55
N LEU A 162 1.46 6.14 2.91
CA LEU A 162 1.82 5.76 1.54
C LEU A 162 3.27 5.27 1.49
N TYR A 163 3.46 4.05 1.03
CA TYR A 163 4.77 3.44 0.83
C TYR A 163 4.97 3.10 -0.64
N VAL A 164 5.97 3.69 -1.27
CA VAL A 164 6.28 3.46 -2.68
C VAL A 164 7.68 2.89 -2.83
N PHE A 165 7.74 1.69 -3.38
CA PHE A 165 8.96 0.92 -3.62
C PHE A 165 9.29 0.96 -5.10
N ASP A 166 10.17 1.88 -5.49
CA ASP A 166 10.68 2.09 -6.85
C ASP A 166 9.57 2.16 -7.91
N GLY A 167 8.53 2.97 -7.64
CA GLY A 167 7.30 3.01 -8.44
C GLY A 167 6.90 4.39 -8.96
N LEU A 168 7.66 5.47 -8.68
CA LEU A 168 7.32 6.82 -9.13
C LEU A 168 7.94 7.11 -10.51
N TYR A 169 7.33 6.58 -11.56
CA TYR A 169 7.78 6.82 -12.93
C TYR A 169 7.37 8.20 -13.46
N GLY A 170 6.21 8.69 -13.07
CA GLY A 170 5.73 10.07 -13.28
C GLY A 170 5.45 10.50 -14.71
N ARG A 171 5.99 9.83 -15.70
CA ARG A 171 5.87 10.24 -17.10
C ARG A 171 4.45 10.04 -17.61
N ASP A 172 3.83 11.12 -18.04
CA ASP A 172 2.59 11.08 -18.80
C ASP A 172 2.89 10.99 -20.31
N PRO A 173 2.56 9.87 -20.98
CA PRO A 173 2.80 9.71 -22.40
C PRO A 173 2.02 10.72 -23.26
N ALA A 174 0.86 11.18 -22.80
CA ALA A 174 -0.02 12.06 -23.56
C ALA A 174 0.44 13.53 -23.51
N SER A 175 0.81 14.03 -22.32
CA SER A 175 1.22 15.42 -22.14
C SER A 175 2.73 15.62 -22.14
N GLY A 176 3.52 14.55 -22.05
CA GLY A 176 4.96 14.61 -21.87
C GLY A 176 5.40 15.12 -20.49
N ASN A 177 4.46 15.36 -19.56
CA ASN A 177 4.77 15.80 -18.20
C ASN A 177 5.59 14.71 -17.46
N PRO A 178 6.86 15.00 -17.06
CA PRO A 178 7.70 14.00 -16.41
C PRO A 178 7.33 13.77 -14.93
N PHE A 179 6.42 14.58 -14.37
CA PHE A 179 6.04 14.56 -12.95
C PHE A 179 4.52 14.53 -12.75
N ARG A 180 3.82 13.78 -13.61
CA ARG A 180 2.38 13.59 -13.46
C ARG A 180 2.04 13.07 -12.05
N GLY A 181 1.11 13.71 -11.36
CA GLY A 181 0.67 13.33 -10.01
C GLY A 181 1.52 13.90 -8.87
N LEU A 182 2.52 14.75 -9.17
CA LEU A 182 3.29 15.41 -8.11
C LEU A 182 2.41 16.33 -7.26
N GLU A 183 1.47 17.04 -7.89
CA GLU A 183 0.48 17.90 -7.25
C GLU A 183 -0.48 17.10 -6.34
N VAL A 184 -0.81 15.87 -6.72
CA VAL A 184 -1.63 14.97 -5.90
C VAL A 184 -0.89 14.60 -4.62
N ILE A 185 0.39 14.20 -4.76
CA ILE A 185 1.25 13.89 -3.61
C ILE A 185 1.40 15.12 -2.72
N GLU A 186 1.60 16.32 -3.28
CA GLU A 186 1.74 17.56 -2.52
C GLU A 186 0.48 17.89 -1.73
N GLY A 187 -0.70 17.82 -2.36
CA GLY A 187 -1.98 18.06 -1.71
C GLY A 187 -2.23 17.08 -0.56
N TRP A 188 -2.04 15.78 -0.83
CA TRP A 188 -2.18 14.73 0.17
C TRP A 188 -1.19 14.91 1.33
N LEU A 189 0.09 15.19 1.05
CA LEU A 189 1.14 15.42 2.04
C LEU A 189 0.77 16.60 2.95
N GLY A 190 0.34 17.72 2.35
CA GLY A 190 -0.09 18.89 3.08
C GLY A 190 -1.24 18.59 4.05
N ASP A 191 -2.22 17.79 3.61
CA ASP A 191 -3.33 17.36 4.45
C ASP A 191 -2.86 16.49 5.62
N ARG A 192 -1.96 15.54 5.37
CA ARG A 192 -1.44 14.67 6.43
C ARG A 192 -0.64 15.43 7.47
N LEU A 193 0.23 16.33 7.05
CA LEU A 193 1.07 17.11 7.97
C LEU A 193 0.27 18.10 8.82
N ARG A 194 -0.89 18.56 8.36
CA ARG A 194 -1.82 19.39 9.16
C ARG A 194 -2.53 18.62 10.27
N ARG A 195 -2.62 17.30 10.17
CA ARG A 195 -3.25 16.47 11.21
C ARG A 195 -2.38 16.43 12.46
N GLY A 196 -3.03 16.38 13.61
CA GLY A 196 -2.33 16.30 14.89
C GLY A 196 -1.57 14.98 15.09
N PRO A 197 -0.70 14.91 16.11
CA PRO A 197 0.22 13.78 16.34
C PRO A 197 -0.43 12.39 16.37
N ARG A 198 -1.68 12.30 16.83
CA ARG A 198 -2.42 11.03 16.92
C ARG A 198 -2.85 10.47 15.56
N ARG A 199 -2.85 11.31 14.52
CA ARG A 199 -3.24 10.95 13.13
C ARG A 199 -2.14 11.29 12.12
N GLU A 200 -0.92 11.44 12.59
CA GLU A 200 0.24 11.56 11.70
C GLU A 200 0.32 10.31 10.84
N GLY A 201 0.39 10.53 9.54
CA GLY A 201 0.63 9.49 8.55
C GLY A 201 2.11 9.24 8.32
N ALA A 202 2.42 8.65 7.17
CA ALA A 202 3.78 8.47 6.69
C ALA A 202 3.83 8.51 5.15
N LEU A 203 4.91 9.03 4.60
CA LEU A 203 5.27 8.90 3.20
C LEU A 203 6.68 8.33 3.10
N ARG A 204 6.80 7.10 2.64
CA ARG A 204 8.11 6.47 2.43
C ARG A 204 8.26 6.12 0.95
N VAL A 205 9.25 6.71 0.33
CA VAL A 205 9.61 6.42 -1.05
C VAL A 205 11.01 5.84 -1.05
N ILE A 206 11.15 4.61 -1.49
CA ILE A 206 12.43 3.92 -1.60
C ILE A 206 12.64 3.61 -3.08
N TYR A 207 13.73 4.07 -3.66
CA TYR A 207 13.93 4.04 -5.10
C TYR A 207 15.37 3.72 -5.49
N ILE A 208 15.57 3.29 -6.74
CA ILE A 208 16.88 3.23 -7.39
C ILE A 208 17.03 4.42 -8.36
N GLU A 209 18.27 4.86 -8.58
CA GLU A 209 18.53 6.13 -9.25
C GLU A 209 18.14 6.17 -10.74
N GLN A 210 17.87 5.04 -11.36
CA GLN A 210 17.65 4.96 -12.81
C GLN A 210 16.37 5.68 -13.28
N GLN A 211 15.21 4.97 -13.32
CA GLN A 211 13.99 5.48 -13.94
C GLN A 211 13.14 6.32 -12.99
N THR A 212 13.08 5.96 -11.72
CA THR A 212 12.23 6.59 -10.71
C THR A 212 12.93 7.71 -9.92
N GLY A 213 14.25 7.83 -10.06
CA GLY A 213 15.08 8.82 -9.37
C GLY A 213 14.63 10.26 -9.56
N PRO A 214 14.41 10.75 -10.79
CA PRO A 214 14.01 12.15 -11.02
C PRO A 214 12.73 12.53 -10.27
N PHE A 215 11.68 11.70 -10.32
CA PHE A 215 10.44 11.99 -9.63
C PHE A 215 10.59 11.84 -8.11
N SER A 216 11.28 10.82 -7.65
CA SER A 216 11.53 10.59 -6.22
C SER A 216 12.27 11.78 -5.58
N ARG A 217 13.23 12.39 -6.29
CA ARG A 217 13.91 13.62 -5.82
C ARG A 217 12.94 14.80 -5.71
N LYS A 218 11.98 14.95 -6.65
CA LYS A 218 10.95 15.99 -6.54
C LYS A 218 10.07 15.79 -5.31
N VAL A 219 9.68 14.55 -5.01
CA VAL A 219 8.95 14.25 -3.77
C VAL A 219 9.80 14.56 -2.53
N ARG A 220 11.12 14.32 -2.57
CA ARG A 220 12.03 14.70 -1.47
C ARG A 220 12.04 16.21 -1.26
N GLU A 221 12.10 17.01 -2.34
CA GLU A 221 12.03 18.47 -2.28
C GLU A 221 10.69 18.94 -1.69
N LEU A 222 9.57 18.31 -2.06
CA LEU A 222 8.25 18.59 -1.47
C LEU A 222 8.25 18.35 0.04
N ILE A 223 8.71 17.19 0.47
CA ILE A 223 8.78 16.85 1.90
C ILE A 223 9.63 17.89 2.64
N ALA A 224 10.81 18.23 2.12
CA ALA A 224 11.70 19.20 2.75
C ALA A 224 11.03 20.57 2.92
N ARG A 225 10.31 21.06 1.91
CA ARG A 225 9.57 22.34 1.99
C ARG A 225 8.50 22.31 3.09
N HIS A 226 7.72 21.24 3.15
CA HIS A 226 6.67 21.12 4.16
C HIS A 226 7.24 20.97 5.58
N LEU A 227 8.33 20.22 5.75
CA LEU A 227 8.97 20.05 7.06
C LEU A 227 9.66 21.33 7.56
N ALA A 228 10.16 22.18 6.65
CA ALA A 228 10.77 23.46 7.02
C ALA A 228 9.76 24.43 7.70
N SER A 229 8.46 24.24 7.45
CA SER A 229 7.39 25.02 8.08
C SER A 229 6.79 24.34 9.32
N ALA A 230 7.26 23.14 9.68
CA ALA A 230 6.75 22.41 10.84
C ALA A 230 7.37 22.92 12.15
N GLU A 231 6.64 22.80 13.24
CA GLU A 231 7.15 23.05 14.60
C GLU A 231 8.41 22.23 14.85
N PRO A 232 9.53 22.85 15.36
CA PRO A 232 10.80 22.16 15.57
C PRO A 232 10.70 20.89 16.43
N SER A 233 9.82 20.88 17.42
CA SER A 233 9.56 19.74 18.30
C SER A 233 8.98 18.52 17.56
N ARG A 234 8.25 18.75 16.46
CA ARG A 234 7.66 17.72 15.61
C ARG A 234 8.55 17.33 14.43
N ALA A 235 9.36 18.26 13.95
CA ALA A 235 10.12 18.12 12.70
C ALA A 235 10.96 16.83 12.66
N THR A 236 11.63 16.48 13.76
CA THR A 236 12.47 15.27 13.86
C THR A 236 11.64 13.98 13.71
N GLY A 237 10.50 13.89 14.38
CA GLY A 237 9.60 12.73 14.28
C GLY A 237 9.00 12.63 12.87
N LEU A 238 8.55 13.74 12.30
CA LEU A 238 8.03 13.80 10.94
C LEU A 238 9.08 13.41 9.90
N ALA A 239 10.33 13.87 10.04
CA ALA A 239 11.41 13.54 9.11
C ALA A 239 11.74 12.04 9.05
N ARG A 240 11.42 11.27 10.08
CA ARG A 240 11.56 9.80 10.06
C ARG A 240 10.44 9.12 9.29
N ARG A 241 9.24 9.66 9.35
CA ARG A 241 8.03 9.10 8.74
C ARG A 241 7.82 9.58 7.29
N TYR A 242 8.27 10.78 6.99
CA TYR A 242 8.18 11.39 5.65
C TYR A 242 9.57 11.46 5.03
N ARG A 243 9.91 10.42 4.26
CA ARG A 243 11.28 10.23 3.82
C ARG A 243 11.39 9.60 2.44
N VAL A 244 12.37 10.06 1.67
CA VAL A 244 12.72 9.51 0.35
C VAL A 244 14.16 9.01 0.41
N GLU A 245 14.38 7.74 0.09
CA GLU A 245 15.65 7.04 0.28
C GLU A 245 16.09 6.34 -1.00
N ILE A 246 17.39 6.41 -1.30
CA ILE A 246 18.00 5.61 -2.36
C ILE A 246 18.26 4.21 -1.81
N SER A 247 17.90 3.19 -2.59
CA SER A 247 18.14 1.81 -2.25
C SER A 247 19.42 1.28 -2.88
N GLY A 248 20.23 0.59 -2.11
CA GLY A 248 21.31 -0.26 -2.62
C GLY A 248 20.84 -1.65 -3.10
N VAL A 249 19.55 -1.94 -2.97
CA VAL A 249 18.95 -3.23 -3.31
C VAL A 249 18.37 -3.18 -4.73
N GLN A 250 18.44 -4.28 -5.45
CA GLN A 250 17.87 -4.38 -6.80
C GLN A 250 16.35 -4.14 -6.78
N HIS A 251 15.83 -3.55 -7.87
CA HIS A 251 14.42 -3.23 -8.07
C HIS A 251 13.43 -4.31 -7.59
N SER A 252 13.65 -5.55 -8.01
CA SER A 252 12.77 -6.69 -7.69
C SER A 252 12.77 -7.09 -6.20
N GLN A 253 13.73 -6.61 -5.41
CA GLN A 253 13.90 -6.98 -4.00
C GLN A 253 13.47 -5.87 -3.03
N ILE A 254 13.28 -4.64 -3.52
CA ILE A 254 13.04 -3.48 -2.65
C ILE A 254 11.80 -3.69 -1.79
N ALA A 255 10.64 -3.98 -2.40
CA ALA A 255 9.41 -4.19 -1.65
C ALA A 255 9.56 -5.33 -0.64
N ARG A 256 10.08 -6.49 -1.09
CA ARG A 256 10.24 -7.67 -0.24
C ARG A 256 11.08 -7.40 1.01
N ARG A 257 12.08 -6.53 0.91
CA ARG A 257 12.98 -6.24 2.03
C ARG A 257 12.52 -5.06 2.89
N CYS A 258 11.96 -4.01 2.27
CA CYS A 258 11.61 -2.78 2.99
C CYS A 258 10.21 -2.82 3.62
N MET A 259 9.27 -3.45 2.96
CA MET A 259 7.87 -3.38 3.41
C MET A 259 7.65 -3.98 4.78
N PRO A 260 8.21 -5.14 5.17
CA PRO A 260 8.02 -5.68 6.51
C PRO A 260 8.43 -4.71 7.62
N GLU A 261 9.58 -4.06 7.47
CA GLU A 261 10.08 -3.10 8.45
C GLU A 261 9.18 -1.86 8.55
N LEU A 262 8.73 -1.32 7.41
CA LEU A 262 7.85 -0.16 7.37
C LEU A 262 6.44 -0.48 7.88
N LEU A 263 5.96 -1.68 7.64
CA LEU A 263 4.69 -2.13 8.22
C LEU A 263 4.79 -2.34 9.73
N ALA A 264 5.94 -2.77 10.24
CA ALA A 264 6.19 -2.87 11.67
C ALA A 264 6.25 -1.48 12.33
N ALA A 265 7.00 -0.55 11.73
CA ALA A 265 7.15 0.80 12.22
C ALA A 265 7.36 1.79 11.05
N PRO A 266 6.45 2.76 10.81
CA PRO A 266 6.53 3.67 9.67
C PRO A 266 7.76 4.60 9.70
N ASP A 267 8.44 4.71 10.81
CA ASP A 267 9.69 5.45 11.03
C ASP A 267 10.94 4.55 11.06
N ALA A 268 10.81 3.26 10.77
CA ALA A 268 11.92 2.33 10.69
C ALA A 268 12.99 2.81 9.69
N GLN A 269 14.24 2.55 10.02
CA GLN A 269 15.35 2.73 9.08
C GLN A 269 15.55 1.43 8.32
N CYS A 270 15.45 1.48 7.00
CA CYS A 270 15.80 0.35 6.16
C CYS A 270 17.33 0.27 6.08
N ASN A 271 17.94 -0.57 6.92
CA ASN A 271 19.39 -0.60 7.18
C ASN A 271 20.28 -1.09 6.00
N TRP A 272 19.69 -1.42 4.86
CA TRP A 272 20.39 -1.88 3.65
C TRP A 272 20.41 -0.82 2.55
N LEU A 273 20.28 0.42 2.95
CA LEU A 273 20.37 1.62 2.10
C LEU A 273 21.79 2.22 2.08
N ALA A 274 22.79 1.41 2.35
CA ALA A 274 24.20 1.85 2.36
C ALA A 274 24.86 1.64 1.00
#